data_d660ea09ab1eb1109edd731414ec34f8
#
_entry.id   d660ea09ab1eb1109edd731414ec34f8
#
_cell.length_a   1.000
_cell.length_b   1.000
_cell.length_c   1.000
_cell.angle_alpha   90.00
_cell.angle_beta   90.00
_cell.angle_gamma   90.00
#
_symmetry.space_group_name_H-M   'P 1'
#
loop_
_entity.id
_entity.type
_entity.pdbx_description
1 polymer ?
#
loop_
_entity_poly.entity_id
_entity_poly.type
_entity_poly.pdbx_seq_one_letter_code
_entity_poly.pdbx_strand_id
1 'polypeptide(L)'
;MSKIIYNLVYNRKRSLNKKGMALVQVEAYLDRKKKYFSTKVYLKPEQWDNKKLIVKNHPNADALNRLIYEFMAMIEKKELELWQQGRRISLELLKEVLSTNENKTSFISFCRQEIANSALKESTKRNHLSTLSLLQQFKKDVTFSDLTFEFISSFEYFLQSRGYHTNTIAKHMKHLKRHINVAINKDYIEIQKYAFRKYKREFGIRIA
;
A
#
# COMPACT_ATOMS: atom_id res chain seq x y z
N MET A 1 17.59 29.14 -4.56
CA MET A 1 16.53 28.10 -4.46
C MET A 1 16.60 27.48 -3.07
N SER A 2 15.48 27.44 -2.34
CA SER A 2 15.45 26.80 -1.03
C SER A 2 15.51 25.26 -1.24
N LYS A 3 16.46 24.60 -0.59
CA LYS A 3 16.62 23.13 -0.60
C LYS A 3 15.85 22.56 0.59
N ILE A 4 15.18 21.43 0.42
CA ILE A 4 14.58 20.69 1.54
C ILE A 4 15.71 20.05 2.37
N ILE A 5 15.62 20.20 3.68
CA ILE A 5 16.52 19.55 4.64
C ILE A 5 15.77 18.34 5.22
N TYR A 6 16.39 17.17 5.16
CA TYR A 6 15.83 15.92 5.68
C TYR A 6 16.56 15.47 6.94
N ASN A 7 15.80 15.11 7.99
CA ASN A 7 16.31 14.60 9.24
C ASN A 7 15.51 13.35 9.67
N LEU A 8 16.15 12.45 10.39
CA LEU A 8 15.47 11.34 11.04
C LEU A 8 14.98 11.75 12.44
N VAL A 9 13.73 11.45 12.75
CA VAL A 9 13.11 11.77 14.03
C VAL A 9 12.43 10.51 14.59
N TYR A 10 12.87 10.11 15.78
CA TYR A 10 12.23 9.02 16.53
C TYR A 10 11.30 9.59 17.59
N ASN A 11 10.15 8.94 17.79
CA ASN A 11 9.18 9.27 18.85
C ASN A 11 8.79 10.77 18.92
N ARG A 12 8.51 11.38 17.77
CA ARG A 12 8.12 12.80 17.69
C ARG A 12 6.97 13.16 18.64
N LYS A 13 6.01 12.27 18.84
CA LYS A 13 4.84 12.50 19.70
C LYS A 13 5.13 12.32 21.19
N ARG A 14 6.33 11.91 21.56
CA ARG A 14 6.74 11.58 22.93
C ARG A 14 5.79 10.58 23.62
N SER A 15 5.24 9.65 22.83
CA SER A 15 4.31 8.61 23.31
C SER A 15 4.62 7.28 22.65
N LEU A 16 4.49 6.21 23.40
CA LEU A 16 4.66 4.85 22.90
C LEU A 16 3.30 4.23 22.59
N ASN A 17 3.26 3.34 21.62
CA ASN A 17 2.07 2.57 21.31
C ASN A 17 1.83 1.47 22.37
N LYS A 18 0.73 0.71 22.25
CA LYS A 18 0.38 -0.39 23.16
C LYS A 18 1.46 -1.48 23.30
N LYS A 19 2.43 -1.54 22.37
CA LYS A 19 3.55 -2.50 22.40
C LYS A 19 4.85 -1.87 22.94
N GLY A 20 4.80 -0.67 23.51
CA GLY A 20 5.96 0.04 24.02
C GLY A 20 6.92 0.56 22.92
N MET A 21 6.43 0.76 21.70
CA MET A 21 7.24 1.19 20.55
C MET A 21 6.80 2.56 20.03
N ALA A 22 7.74 3.29 19.43
CA ALA A 22 7.46 4.53 18.72
C ALA A 22 7.96 4.47 17.28
N LEU A 23 7.41 5.35 16.45
CA LEU A 23 7.66 5.42 15.01
C LEU A 23 8.92 6.23 14.72
N VAL A 24 9.74 5.74 13.79
CA VAL A 24 10.78 6.52 13.11
C VAL A 24 10.16 7.24 11.93
N GLN A 25 10.44 8.53 11.78
CA GLN A 25 9.91 9.37 10.69
C GLN A 25 11.05 10.14 10.03
N VAL A 26 10.87 10.46 8.74
CA VAL A 26 11.69 11.48 8.06
C VAL A 26 11.00 12.83 8.23
N GLU A 27 11.69 13.79 8.84
CA GLU A 27 11.30 15.20 8.86
C GLU A 27 11.84 15.88 7.60
N ALA A 28 10.97 16.53 6.85
CA ALA A 28 11.35 17.43 5.77
C ALA A 28 11.10 18.87 6.20
N TYR A 29 12.11 19.73 6.10
CA TYR A 29 12.07 21.13 6.48
C TYR A 29 12.32 22.01 5.26
N LEU A 30 11.41 22.95 4.99
CA LEU A 30 11.47 23.94 3.91
C LEU A 30 10.76 25.22 4.35
N ASP A 31 11.37 26.38 4.12
CA ASP A 31 10.76 27.71 4.32
C ASP A 31 10.04 27.84 5.67
N ARG A 32 10.72 27.47 6.76
CA ARG A 32 10.20 27.48 8.15
C ARG A 32 9.03 26.54 8.42
N LYS A 33 8.69 25.66 7.48
CA LYS A 33 7.64 24.64 7.63
C LYS A 33 8.26 23.26 7.77
N LYS A 34 7.56 22.37 8.48
CA LYS A 34 7.98 20.97 8.67
C LYS A 34 6.89 20.03 8.23
N LYS A 35 7.28 18.93 7.61
CA LYS A 35 6.41 17.79 7.31
C LYS A 35 7.10 16.49 7.69
N TYR A 36 6.31 15.50 8.09
CA TYR A 36 6.82 14.23 8.60
C TYR A 36 6.28 13.08 7.77
N PHE A 37 7.19 12.22 7.31
CA PHE A 37 6.88 11.04 6.50
C PHE A 37 7.17 9.78 7.31
N SER A 38 6.24 8.83 7.34
CA SER A 38 6.35 7.60 8.10
C SER A 38 7.25 6.59 7.39
N THR A 39 8.30 6.10 8.07
CA THR A 39 9.10 4.98 7.57
C THR A 39 8.40 3.62 7.77
N LYS A 40 7.30 3.59 8.54
CA LYS A 40 6.62 2.38 9.02
C LYS A 40 7.47 1.51 9.97
N VAL A 41 8.65 1.98 10.37
CA VAL A 41 9.53 1.31 11.33
C VAL A 41 9.19 1.77 12.74
N TYR A 42 8.80 0.81 13.58
CA TYR A 42 8.49 1.03 15.00
C TYR A 42 9.55 0.35 15.86
N LEU A 43 10.10 1.08 16.83
CA LEU A 43 11.19 0.63 17.68
C LEU A 43 10.85 0.90 19.14
N LYS A 44 11.43 0.11 20.06
CA LYS A 44 11.48 0.44 21.47
C LYS A 44 12.55 1.51 21.72
N PRO A 45 12.46 2.30 22.82
CA PRO A 45 13.44 3.37 23.11
C PRO A 45 14.90 2.91 23.13
N GLU A 46 15.17 1.72 23.68
CA GLU A 46 16.51 1.14 23.76
C GLU A 46 17.09 0.71 22.39
N GLN A 47 16.23 0.61 21.38
CA GLN A 47 16.61 0.20 20.03
C GLN A 47 16.94 1.37 19.09
N TRP A 48 16.91 2.59 19.60
CA TRP A 48 17.24 3.79 18.83
C TRP A 48 18.42 4.56 19.45
N ASP A 49 19.36 4.96 18.62
CA ASP A 49 20.44 5.86 18.99
C ASP A 49 20.14 7.28 18.51
N ASN A 50 19.83 8.18 19.45
CA ASN A 50 19.50 9.56 19.15
C ASN A 50 20.70 10.40 18.66
N LYS A 51 21.93 9.99 18.96
CA LYS A 51 23.13 10.73 18.52
C LYS A 51 23.53 10.34 17.10
N LYS A 52 23.52 9.04 16.82
CA LYS A 52 23.90 8.49 15.50
C LYS A 52 22.72 8.41 14.54
N LEU A 53 21.49 8.58 15.02
CA LEU A 53 20.22 8.45 14.26
C LEU A 53 20.10 7.08 13.55
N ILE A 54 20.44 6.00 14.27
CA ILE A 54 20.42 4.63 13.76
C ILE A 54 19.69 3.69 14.72
N VAL A 55 19.20 2.58 14.15
CA VAL A 55 18.70 1.44 14.91
C VAL A 55 19.88 0.69 15.51
N LYS A 56 19.81 0.35 16.81
CA LYS A 56 20.77 -0.46 17.55
C LYS A 56 20.01 -1.51 18.39
N ASN A 57 20.73 -2.49 18.93
CA ASN A 57 20.17 -3.49 19.87
C ASN A 57 18.88 -4.18 19.35
N HIS A 58 18.76 -4.34 18.03
CA HIS A 58 17.65 -5.06 17.38
C HIS A 58 18.22 -6.19 16.51
N PRO A 59 17.65 -7.41 16.51
CA PRO A 59 18.17 -8.54 15.69
C PRO A 59 18.36 -8.20 14.21
N ASN A 60 17.49 -7.33 13.68
CA ASN A 60 17.53 -6.90 12.27
C ASN A 60 17.96 -5.42 12.14
N ALA A 61 18.87 -4.93 13.01
CA ALA A 61 19.24 -3.51 13.03
C ALA A 61 19.73 -3.01 11.66
N ASP A 62 20.62 -3.76 10.99
CA ASP A 62 21.19 -3.38 9.70
C ASP A 62 20.12 -3.32 8.59
N ALA A 63 19.20 -4.29 8.56
CA ALA A 63 18.11 -4.30 7.60
C ALA A 63 17.15 -3.12 7.82
N LEU A 64 16.83 -2.79 9.08
CA LEU A 64 15.97 -1.66 9.42
C LEU A 64 16.65 -0.32 9.10
N ASN A 65 17.94 -0.18 9.37
CA ASN A 65 18.71 1.00 8.97
C ASN A 65 18.69 1.18 7.45
N ARG A 66 18.91 0.10 6.69
CA ARG A 66 18.83 0.13 5.24
C ARG A 66 17.47 0.60 4.75
N LEU A 67 16.36 0.03 5.28
CA LEU A 67 15.00 0.44 4.93
C LEU A 67 14.74 1.93 5.22
N ILE A 68 15.24 2.45 6.34
CA ILE A 68 15.08 3.87 6.71
C ILE A 68 15.83 4.76 5.70
N TYR A 69 17.06 4.42 5.35
CA TYR A 69 17.87 5.19 4.39
C TYR A 69 17.33 5.08 2.96
N GLU A 70 16.89 3.90 2.53
CA GLU A 70 16.22 3.72 1.22
C GLU A 70 14.95 4.56 1.12
N PHE A 71 14.17 4.63 2.20
CA PHE A 71 12.99 5.48 2.24
C PHE A 71 13.34 6.97 2.13
N MET A 72 14.38 7.43 2.81
CA MET A 72 14.85 8.80 2.72
C MET A 72 15.37 9.12 1.31
N ALA A 73 16.19 8.25 0.74
CA ALA A 73 16.69 8.39 -0.63
C ALA A 73 15.55 8.40 -1.69
N MET A 74 14.48 7.64 -1.46
CA MET A 74 13.29 7.66 -2.31
C MET A 74 12.59 9.02 -2.25
N ILE A 75 12.49 9.65 -1.09
CA ILE A 75 11.92 11.00 -0.93
C ILE A 75 12.78 12.04 -1.68
N GLU A 76 14.10 12.00 -1.48
CA GLU A 76 15.05 12.88 -2.16
C GLU A 76 15.00 12.72 -3.68
N LYS A 77 14.91 11.48 -4.17
CA LYS A 77 14.74 11.21 -5.61
C LYS A 77 13.45 11.85 -6.15
N LYS A 78 12.36 11.80 -5.40
CA LYS A 78 11.08 12.43 -5.81
C LYS A 78 11.18 13.96 -5.83
N GLU A 79 11.88 14.56 -4.90
CA GLU A 79 12.21 15.99 -4.92
C GLU A 79 12.98 16.35 -6.19
N LEU A 80 14.00 15.56 -6.54
CA LEU A 80 14.82 15.77 -7.74
C LEU A 80 13.99 15.64 -9.02
N GLU A 81 13.12 14.64 -9.13
CA GLU A 81 12.21 14.44 -10.26
C GLU A 81 11.29 15.67 -10.44
N LEU A 82 10.74 16.21 -9.35
CA LEU A 82 9.91 17.43 -9.40
C LEU A 82 10.70 18.65 -9.87
N TRP A 83 11.92 18.78 -9.38
CA TRP A 83 12.82 19.87 -9.78
C TRP A 83 13.18 19.78 -11.27
N GLN A 84 13.50 18.59 -11.80
CA GLN A 84 13.78 18.36 -13.22
C GLN A 84 12.59 18.68 -14.12
N GLN A 85 11.36 18.52 -13.61
CA GLN A 85 10.13 18.91 -14.31
C GLN A 85 9.87 20.43 -14.27
N GLY A 86 10.77 21.24 -13.70
CA GLY A 86 10.59 22.69 -13.57
C GLY A 86 9.50 23.09 -12.57
N ARG A 87 9.00 22.17 -11.74
CA ARG A 87 7.94 22.45 -10.77
C ARG A 87 8.51 23.15 -9.53
N ARG A 88 7.78 24.16 -9.04
CA ARG A 88 8.13 24.77 -7.74
C ARG A 88 7.93 23.76 -6.63
N ILE A 89 9.01 23.45 -5.91
CA ILE A 89 8.98 22.46 -4.84
C ILE A 89 8.30 23.05 -3.60
N SER A 90 7.33 22.30 -3.05
CA SER A 90 6.70 22.57 -1.76
C SER A 90 6.54 21.27 -0.98
N LEU A 91 6.46 21.36 0.36
CA LEU A 91 6.23 20.18 1.20
C LEU A 91 4.86 19.53 0.96
N GLU A 92 3.87 20.32 0.55
CA GLU A 92 2.54 19.87 0.16
C GLU A 92 2.60 19.02 -1.10
N LEU A 93 3.24 19.53 -2.15
CA LEU A 93 3.43 18.82 -3.41
C LEU A 93 4.20 17.52 -3.21
N LEU A 94 5.30 17.56 -2.43
CA LEU A 94 6.08 16.36 -2.11
C LEU A 94 5.21 15.31 -1.39
N LYS A 95 4.40 15.72 -0.41
CA LYS A 95 3.46 14.81 0.26
C LYS A 95 2.43 14.24 -0.70
N GLU A 96 1.86 15.04 -1.58
CA GLU A 96 0.90 14.60 -2.59
C GLU A 96 1.51 13.53 -3.51
N VAL A 97 2.69 13.79 -4.06
CA VAL A 97 3.39 12.83 -4.94
C VAL A 97 3.76 11.54 -4.23
N LEU A 98 4.19 11.61 -2.97
CA LEU A 98 4.48 10.42 -2.17
C LEU A 98 3.22 9.63 -1.82
N SER A 99 2.12 10.31 -1.46
CA SER A 99 0.83 9.65 -1.19
C SER A 99 0.21 9.08 -2.47
N THR A 100 0.41 9.70 -3.62
CA THR A 100 -0.01 9.16 -4.92
C THR A 100 0.75 7.87 -5.26
N ASN A 101 2.03 7.76 -4.88
CA ASN A 101 2.79 6.53 -5.03
C ASN A 101 2.32 5.43 -4.06
N GLU A 102 1.96 5.77 -2.82
CA GLU A 102 1.34 4.79 -1.90
C GLU A 102 -0.01 4.29 -2.44
N ASN A 103 -0.82 5.18 -3.02
CA ASN A 103 -2.07 4.82 -3.70
C ASN A 103 -1.83 4.00 -4.98
N LYS A 104 -0.72 4.25 -5.71
CA LYS A 104 -0.32 3.44 -6.87
C LYS A 104 0.12 2.03 -6.48
N THR A 105 0.60 1.80 -5.27
CA THR A 105 0.93 0.46 -4.77
C THR A 105 -0.26 -0.28 -4.18
N SER A 106 -1.30 0.44 -3.74
CA SER A 106 -2.51 -0.14 -3.17
C SER A 106 -3.50 -0.58 -4.25
N PHE A 107 -3.68 -1.89 -4.36
CA PHE A 107 -4.67 -2.47 -5.27
C PHE A 107 -6.11 -2.06 -4.88
N ILE A 108 -6.41 -1.95 -3.58
CA ILE A 108 -7.73 -1.51 -3.10
C ILE A 108 -8.05 -0.09 -3.53
N SER A 109 -7.10 0.84 -3.36
CA SER A 109 -7.27 2.25 -3.77
C SER A 109 -7.44 2.37 -5.28
N PHE A 110 -6.64 1.64 -6.04
CA PHE A 110 -6.78 1.52 -7.49
C PHE A 110 -8.18 1.06 -7.89
N CYS A 111 -8.66 -0.05 -7.33
CA CYS A 111 -9.99 -0.58 -7.64
C CYS A 111 -11.11 0.42 -7.30
N ARG A 112 -11.03 1.12 -6.15
CA ARG A 112 -12.02 2.14 -5.78
C ARG A 112 -12.08 3.27 -6.81
N GLN A 113 -10.92 3.73 -7.27
CA GLN A 113 -10.83 4.79 -8.29
C GLN A 113 -11.40 4.31 -9.63
N GLU A 114 -11.09 3.08 -10.05
CA GLU A 114 -11.62 2.50 -11.29
C GLU A 114 -13.15 2.33 -11.23
N ILE A 115 -13.71 1.91 -10.10
CA ILE A 115 -15.15 1.80 -9.89
C ILE A 115 -15.81 3.18 -9.94
N ALA A 116 -15.24 4.18 -9.26
CA ALA A 116 -15.77 5.54 -9.23
C ALA A 116 -15.83 6.16 -10.64
N ASN A 117 -14.76 5.99 -11.43
CA ASN A 117 -14.63 6.55 -12.76
C ASN A 117 -15.34 5.72 -13.86
N SER A 118 -15.95 4.58 -13.51
CA SER A 118 -16.62 3.72 -14.48
C SER A 118 -18.03 4.20 -14.81
N ALA A 119 -18.49 3.92 -16.04
CA ALA A 119 -19.87 4.12 -16.48
C ALA A 119 -20.86 3.01 -16.00
N LEU A 120 -20.46 2.24 -14.97
CA LEU A 120 -21.31 1.17 -14.44
C LEU A 120 -22.52 1.73 -13.69
N LYS A 121 -23.65 1.00 -13.75
CA LYS A 121 -24.83 1.30 -12.93
C LYS A 121 -24.48 1.27 -11.43
N GLU A 122 -25.09 2.12 -10.63
CA GLU A 122 -24.80 2.24 -9.19
C GLU A 122 -24.98 0.91 -8.42
N SER A 123 -25.95 0.08 -8.81
CA SER A 123 -26.13 -1.27 -8.25
C SER A 123 -24.91 -2.17 -8.52
N THR A 124 -24.31 -2.06 -9.72
CA THR A 124 -23.12 -2.80 -10.09
C THR A 124 -21.89 -2.27 -9.34
N LYS A 125 -21.73 -0.95 -9.21
CA LYS A 125 -20.66 -0.33 -8.41
C LYS A 125 -20.71 -0.83 -6.97
N ARG A 126 -21.90 -0.83 -6.35
CA ARG A 126 -22.09 -1.37 -4.97
C ARG A 126 -21.66 -2.82 -4.84
N ASN A 127 -21.96 -3.68 -5.84
CA ASN A 127 -21.51 -5.07 -5.85
C ASN A 127 -19.99 -5.21 -5.92
N HIS A 128 -19.30 -4.37 -6.70
CA HIS A 128 -17.83 -4.33 -6.74
C HIS A 128 -17.24 -3.85 -5.43
N LEU A 129 -17.80 -2.79 -4.82
CA LEU A 129 -17.37 -2.27 -3.52
C LEU A 129 -17.53 -3.30 -2.40
N SER A 130 -18.62 -4.09 -2.42
CA SER A 130 -18.81 -5.22 -1.49
C SER A 130 -17.67 -6.24 -1.61
N THR A 131 -17.22 -6.55 -2.82
CA THR A 131 -16.06 -7.44 -3.02
C THR A 131 -14.78 -6.85 -2.42
N LEU A 132 -14.55 -5.55 -2.60
CA LEU A 132 -13.38 -4.87 -2.01
C LEU A 132 -13.44 -4.84 -0.48
N SER A 133 -14.62 -4.68 0.11
CA SER A 133 -14.81 -4.75 1.55
C SER A 133 -14.44 -6.13 2.10
N LEU A 134 -14.84 -7.21 1.45
CA LEU A 134 -14.44 -8.57 1.83
C LEU A 134 -12.94 -8.79 1.67
N LEU A 135 -12.35 -8.26 0.60
CA LEU A 135 -10.91 -8.35 0.37
C LEU A 135 -10.12 -7.63 1.48
N GLN A 136 -10.61 -6.47 1.95
CA GLN A 136 -10.02 -5.74 3.08
C GLN A 136 -10.21 -6.44 4.44
N GLN A 137 -11.28 -7.21 4.62
CA GLN A 137 -11.46 -8.06 5.80
C GLN A 137 -10.49 -9.25 5.79
N PHE A 138 -10.18 -9.79 4.62
CA PHE A 138 -9.19 -10.86 4.43
C PHE A 138 -7.76 -10.34 4.65
N LYS A 139 -7.40 -9.23 4.01
CA LYS A 139 -6.12 -8.55 4.16
C LYS A 139 -6.32 -7.04 4.08
N LYS A 140 -6.00 -6.34 5.18
CA LYS A 140 -6.26 -4.90 5.33
C LYS A 140 -5.65 -4.05 4.20
N ASP A 141 -4.38 -4.32 3.91
CA ASP A 141 -3.60 -3.61 2.89
C ASP A 141 -3.18 -4.60 1.80
N VAL A 142 -3.86 -4.56 0.65
CA VAL A 142 -3.55 -5.39 -0.52
C VAL A 142 -2.80 -4.55 -1.54
N THR A 143 -1.61 -5.00 -1.92
CA THR A 143 -0.78 -4.41 -2.96
C THR A 143 -0.85 -5.21 -4.26
N PHE A 144 -0.36 -4.66 -5.37
CA PHE A 144 -0.29 -5.41 -6.64
C PHE A 144 0.64 -6.62 -6.56
N SER A 145 1.70 -6.56 -5.75
CA SER A 145 2.63 -7.68 -5.53
C SER A 145 2.04 -8.83 -4.71
N ASP A 146 0.97 -8.58 -3.95
CA ASP A 146 0.28 -9.62 -3.20
C ASP A 146 -0.57 -10.54 -4.10
N LEU A 147 -0.94 -10.10 -5.30
CA LEU A 147 -1.91 -10.75 -6.17
C LEU A 147 -1.30 -11.99 -6.87
N THR A 148 -0.89 -12.97 -6.08
CA THR A 148 -0.39 -14.26 -6.55
C THR A 148 -1.52 -15.29 -6.67
N PHE A 149 -1.22 -16.45 -7.25
CA PHE A 149 -2.17 -17.57 -7.29
C PHE A 149 -2.57 -18.03 -5.88
N GLU A 150 -1.59 -18.11 -4.97
CA GLU A 150 -1.81 -18.49 -3.56
C GLU A 150 -2.71 -17.50 -2.85
N PHE A 151 -2.55 -16.21 -3.12
CA PHE A 151 -3.42 -15.16 -2.57
C PHE A 151 -4.88 -15.33 -3.04
N ILE A 152 -5.07 -15.57 -4.34
CA ILE A 152 -6.40 -15.78 -4.94
C ILE A 152 -7.08 -17.01 -4.32
N SER A 153 -6.37 -18.13 -4.19
CA SER A 153 -6.87 -19.38 -3.60
C SER A 153 -7.19 -19.20 -2.11
N SER A 154 -6.33 -18.50 -1.36
CA SER A 154 -6.55 -18.20 0.06
C SER A 154 -7.76 -17.28 0.28
N PHE A 155 -7.98 -16.31 -0.60
CA PHE A 155 -9.18 -15.46 -0.54
C PHE A 155 -10.46 -16.25 -0.83
N GLU A 156 -10.43 -17.17 -1.79
CA GLU A 156 -11.57 -18.06 -2.05
C GLU A 156 -11.88 -18.94 -0.84
N TYR A 157 -10.85 -19.56 -0.23
CA TYR A 157 -11.00 -20.34 0.99
C TYR A 157 -11.55 -19.50 2.16
N PHE A 158 -11.10 -18.25 2.30
CA PHE A 158 -11.66 -17.31 3.28
C PHE A 158 -13.15 -17.08 3.08
N LEU A 159 -13.62 -16.95 1.84
CA LEU A 159 -15.05 -16.82 1.55
C LEU A 159 -15.82 -18.11 1.87
N GLN A 160 -15.25 -19.28 1.57
CA GLN A 160 -15.84 -20.58 1.93
C GLN A 160 -15.96 -20.75 3.45
N SER A 161 -14.90 -20.44 4.19
CA SER A 161 -14.89 -20.54 5.67
C SER A 161 -15.91 -19.62 6.35
N ARG A 162 -16.34 -18.56 5.65
CA ARG A 162 -17.39 -17.64 6.09
C ARG A 162 -18.81 -18.12 5.70
N GLY A 163 -18.95 -19.28 5.10
CA GLY A 163 -20.23 -19.87 4.73
C GLY A 163 -20.87 -19.26 3.47
N TYR A 164 -20.11 -18.56 2.62
CA TYR A 164 -20.65 -18.05 1.37
C TYR A 164 -20.96 -19.18 0.40
N HIS A 165 -22.14 -19.12 -0.24
CA HIS A 165 -22.53 -20.08 -1.28
C HIS A 165 -21.64 -19.97 -2.53
N THR A 166 -21.42 -21.09 -3.22
CA THR A 166 -20.56 -21.21 -4.41
C THR A 166 -20.82 -20.13 -5.46
N ASN A 167 -22.09 -19.79 -5.73
CA ASN A 167 -22.44 -18.74 -6.69
C ASN A 167 -22.05 -17.35 -6.22
N THR A 168 -22.09 -17.07 -4.90
CA THR A 168 -21.67 -15.80 -4.30
C THR A 168 -20.15 -15.67 -4.34
N ILE A 169 -19.43 -16.72 -3.98
CA ILE A 169 -17.96 -16.79 -4.11
C ILE A 169 -17.58 -16.51 -5.55
N ALA A 170 -18.23 -17.17 -6.46
CA ALA A 170 -18.09 -17.00 -7.88
C ALA A 170 -18.23 -15.56 -8.36
N LYS A 171 -19.22 -14.85 -7.87
CA LYS A 171 -19.40 -13.44 -8.16
C LYS A 171 -18.22 -12.60 -7.68
N HIS A 172 -17.77 -12.83 -6.44
CA HIS A 172 -16.63 -12.07 -5.89
C HIS A 172 -15.32 -12.38 -6.63
N MET A 173 -15.06 -13.63 -6.97
CA MET A 173 -13.88 -14.01 -7.75
C MET A 173 -13.91 -13.42 -9.17
N LYS A 174 -15.09 -13.33 -9.81
CA LYS A 174 -15.27 -12.66 -11.11
C LYS A 174 -14.96 -11.17 -11.02
N HIS A 175 -15.40 -10.50 -9.96
CA HIS A 175 -15.08 -9.08 -9.74
C HIS A 175 -13.59 -8.87 -9.53
N LEU A 176 -12.94 -9.69 -8.70
CA LEU A 176 -11.50 -9.64 -8.46
C LEU A 176 -10.71 -9.83 -9.76
N LYS A 177 -11.08 -10.86 -10.55
CA LYS A 177 -10.48 -11.13 -11.87
C LYS A 177 -10.59 -9.92 -12.80
N ARG A 178 -11.75 -9.26 -12.86
CA ARG A 178 -11.95 -8.05 -13.66
C ARG A 178 -10.98 -6.95 -13.27
N HIS A 179 -10.82 -6.67 -11.96
CA HIS A 179 -9.94 -5.61 -11.49
C HIS A 179 -8.46 -5.93 -11.74
N ILE A 180 -8.05 -7.19 -11.61
CA ILE A 180 -6.71 -7.63 -11.96
C ILE A 180 -6.45 -7.46 -13.46
N ASN A 181 -7.40 -7.79 -14.32
CA ASN A 181 -7.26 -7.57 -15.77
C ASN A 181 -7.14 -6.08 -16.11
N VAL A 182 -7.90 -5.20 -15.45
CA VAL A 182 -7.75 -3.75 -15.63
C VAL A 182 -6.36 -3.28 -15.18
N ALA A 183 -5.85 -3.84 -14.08
CA ALA A 183 -4.51 -3.52 -13.59
C ALA A 183 -3.41 -3.97 -14.56
N ILE A 184 -3.56 -5.12 -15.20
CA ILE A 184 -2.66 -5.61 -16.27
C ILE A 184 -2.72 -4.68 -17.48
N ASN A 185 -3.91 -4.33 -17.96
CA ASN A 185 -4.10 -3.45 -19.12
C ASN A 185 -3.56 -2.02 -18.88
N LYS A 186 -3.35 -1.63 -17.62
CA LYS A 186 -2.77 -0.35 -17.22
C LYS A 186 -1.33 -0.46 -16.73
N ASP A 187 -0.65 -1.58 -17.00
CA ASP A 187 0.76 -1.84 -16.66
C ASP A 187 1.11 -1.78 -15.17
N TYR A 188 0.12 -1.96 -14.28
CA TYR A 188 0.38 -2.12 -12.84
C TYR A 188 0.85 -3.53 -12.48
N ILE A 189 0.52 -4.52 -13.30
CA ILE A 189 0.89 -5.94 -13.14
C ILE A 189 1.39 -6.45 -14.49
N GLU A 190 2.55 -7.09 -14.50
CA GLU A 190 3.06 -7.77 -15.68
C GLU A 190 2.18 -8.98 -16.05
N ILE A 191 1.89 -9.18 -17.33
CA ILE A 191 1.03 -10.29 -17.81
C ILE A 191 1.54 -11.67 -17.39
N GLN A 192 2.87 -11.84 -17.23
CA GLN A 192 3.50 -13.08 -16.78
C GLN A 192 3.11 -13.43 -15.34
N LYS A 193 2.78 -12.42 -14.51
CA LYS A 193 2.37 -12.56 -13.10
C LYS A 193 0.86 -12.70 -12.94
N TYR A 194 0.12 -12.99 -14.02
CA TYR A 194 -1.34 -13.11 -13.97
C TYR A 194 -1.80 -14.26 -13.07
N ALA A 195 -2.32 -13.93 -11.90
CA ALA A 195 -2.70 -14.88 -10.86
C ALA A 195 -3.81 -15.86 -11.28
N PHE A 196 -4.74 -15.45 -12.16
CA PHE A 196 -5.82 -16.32 -12.67
C PHE A 196 -5.42 -17.24 -13.80
N ARG A 197 -4.17 -17.25 -14.26
CA ARG A 197 -3.73 -18.11 -15.38
C ARG A 197 -3.92 -19.59 -15.08
N LYS A 198 -3.62 -20.03 -13.86
CA LYS A 198 -3.76 -21.43 -13.41
C LYS A 198 -5.01 -21.67 -12.58
N TYR A 199 -5.76 -20.62 -12.25
CA TYR A 199 -6.94 -20.72 -11.42
C TYR A 199 -8.09 -21.34 -12.18
N LYS A 200 -8.44 -22.59 -11.86
CA LYS A 200 -9.63 -23.30 -12.33
C LYS A 200 -10.67 -23.22 -11.23
N ARG A 201 -11.84 -22.71 -11.57
CA ARG A 201 -12.96 -22.59 -10.67
C ARG A 201 -13.85 -23.82 -10.78
N GLU A 202 -14.25 -24.37 -9.64
CA GLU A 202 -15.37 -25.30 -9.59
C GLU A 202 -16.69 -24.51 -9.73
N PHE A 203 -17.44 -24.79 -10.77
CA PHE A 203 -18.79 -24.25 -10.92
C PHE A 203 -19.74 -25.13 -10.12
N GLY A 204 -20.52 -24.52 -9.21
CA GLY A 204 -21.65 -25.22 -8.61
C GLY A 204 -22.61 -25.69 -9.71
N ILE A 205 -23.06 -26.94 -9.59
CA ILE A 205 -24.07 -27.51 -10.47
C ILE A 205 -25.30 -26.60 -10.40
N ARG A 206 -25.79 -26.12 -11.55
CA ARG A 206 -27.11 -25.53 -11.62
C ARG A 206 -28.10 -26.66 -11.38
N ILE A 207 -28.69 -26.70 -10.19
CA ILE A 207 -29.89 -27.48 -9.97
C ILE A 207 -31.00 -26.77 -10.76
N ALA A 208 -31.49 -27.39 -11.79
CA ALA A 208 -32.60 -26.93 -12.60
C ALA A 208 -33.90 -26.89 -11.79
#